data_db71fbbc15787d05a0dc45904c2953fc
#
_entry.id   db71fbbc15787d05a0dc45904c2953fc
#
_cell.length_a   1.000
_cell.length_b   1.000
_cell.length_c   1.000
_cell.angle_alpha   90.00
_cell.angle_beta   90.00
_cell.angle_gamma   90.00
#
_symmetry.space_group_name_H-M   'P 1'
#
loop_
_entity.id
_entity.type
_entity.pdbx_description
1 polymer ?
#
loop_
_entity_poly.entity_id
_entity_poly.type
_entity_poly.pdbx_seq_one_letter_code
_entity_poly.pdbx_strand_id
1 'polypeptide(L)'
;MDFNLSPEQLAWQANAHSLGKKLAPDATAGDVIRAAAAAGLIESRPDLLATVVAVEALAYESSAAGVSLALHAGVTAGLDGNRRFADLDSGEVVGAIALSSDDVPVEQDGRLSGRAAWVTPLTPLGVAVLGMRSGDGLTAAAVSLNAPGVMQEPVDTAALGGVVCGHVLLDGAPFVAVGPTMPFMSRVRILLAAAGLGMGRRALREALVAAHGHTGHGAGGEQTVQGLLADAATELDAAMLLTWKAAAARELSLAEASMAKLAATEATQRAVARATQVVGADSFRLGHIIERLAQDVRTLELFAGRTEALREAVAIETLPHA
;
A
#
# COMPACT_ATOMS: atom_id res chain seq x y z
N MET A 1 5.87 -1.53 25.75
CA MET A 1 5.77 -0.90 24.42
C MET A 1 5.06 0.43 24.62
N ASP A 2 5.63 1.52 24.17
CA ASP A 2 4.95 2.83 24.19
C ASP A 2 4.18 2.98 22.89
N PHE A 3 2.87 3.22 22.98
CA PHE A 3 1.99 3.41 21.84
C PHE A 3 1.71 4.88 21.54
N ASN A 4 2.35 5.81 22.27
CA ASN A 4 2.24 7.23 21.99
C ASN A 4 3.11 7.58 20.77
N LEU A 5 2.51 8.26 19.82
CA LEU A 5 3.25 8.78 18.68
C LEU A 5 4.16 9.94 19.13
N SER A 6 5.36 10.01 18.58
CA SER A 6 6.25 11.15 18.77
C SER A 6 5.68 12.43 18.13
N PRO A 7 6.16 13.62 18.52
CA PRO A 7 5.75 14.87 17.87
C PRO A 7 6.00 14.88 16.36
N GLU A 8 7.07 14.23 15.90
CA GLU A 8 7.40 14.09 14.49
C GLU A 8 6.39 13.19 13.76
N GLN A 9 6.07 12.00 14.32
CA GLN A 9 5.07 11.10 13.77
C GLN A 9 3.68 11.76 13.70
N LEU A 10 3.30 12.54 14.71
CA LEU A 10 2.06 13.32 14.71
C LEU A 10 2.08 14.42 13.63
N ALA A 11 3.22 15.05 13.38
CA ALA A 11 3.37 16.04 12.31
C ALA A 11 3.22 15.37 10.92
N TRP A 12 3.81 14.20 10.71
CA TRP A 12 3.64 13.43 9.47
C TRP A 12 2.18 13.05 9.24
N GLN A 13 1.49 12.57 10.26
CA GLN A 13 0.06 12.25 10.20
C GLN A 13 -0.78 13.47 9.81
N ALA A 14 -0.55 14.61 10.48
CA ALA A 14 -1.29 15.85 10.21
C ALA A 14 -1.04 16.38 8.78
N ASN A 15 0.23 16.34 8.32
CA ASN A 15 0.59 16.74 6.97
C ASN A 15 -0.07 15.85 5.92
N ALA A 16 -0.12 14.53 6.15
CA ALA A 16 -0.76 13.57 5.25
C ALA A 16 -2.28 13.79 5.14
N HIS A 17 -2.97 14.02 6.25
CA HIS A 17 -4.39 14.41 6.23
C HIS A 17 -4.61 15.72 5.49
N SER A 18 -3.77 16.74 5.76
CA SER A 18 -3.86 18.05 5.09
C SER A 18 -3.64 17.92 3.58
N LEU A 19 -2.68 17.09 3.17
CA LEU A 19 -2.41 16.79 1.78
C LEU A 19 -3.61 16.09 1.13
N GLY A 20 -4.10 15.00 1.71
CA GLY A 20 -5.19 14.20 1.16
C GLY A 20 -6.46 14.99 0.89
N LYS A 21 -6.79 15.96 1.78
CA LYS A 21 -7.93 16.87 1.60
C LYS A 21 -7.78 17.85 0.44
N LYS A 22 -6.55 18.11 -0.03
CA LYS A 22 -6.26 19.06 -1.11
C LYS A 22 -6.07 18.40 -2.46
N LEU A 23 -5.85 17.08 -2.49
CA LEU A 23 -5.66 16.34 -3.73
C LEU A 23 -6.96 16.35 -4.56
N ALA A 24 -6.78 16.50 -5.87
CA ALA A 24 -7.88 16.31 -6.80
C ALA A 24 -8.37 14.86 -6.78
N PRO A 25 -9.67 14.58 -6.99
CA PRO A 25 -10.20 13.21 -6.99
C PRO A 25 -9.59 12.28 -8.04
N ASP A 26 -9.05 12.86 -9.12
CA ASP A 26 -8.39 12.20 -10.24
C ASP A 26 -6.86 12.35 -10.23
N ALA A 27 -6.28 12.79 -9.12
CA ALA A 27 -4.83 12.95 -8.98
C ALA A 27 -4.10 11.65 -9.32
N THR A 28 -3.14 11.74 -10.24
CA THR A 28 -2.31 10.60 -10.62
C THR A 28 -1.30 10.26 -9.52
N ALA A 29 -0.72 9.05 -9.57
CA ALA A 29 0.36 8.68 -8.67
C ALA A 29 1.53 9.68 -8.71
N GLY A 30 1.86 10.23 -9.88
CA GLY A 30 2.89 11.26 -10.04
C GLY A 30 2.55 12.56 -9.32
N ASP A 31 1.29 13.00 -9.39
CA ASP A 31 0.83 14.21 -8.69
C ASP A 31 0.88 14.02 -7.19
N VAL A 32 0.42 12.85 -6.71
CA VAL A 32 0.46 12.48 -5.30
C VAL A 32 1.88 12.50 -4.75
N ILE A 33 2.83 11.85 -5.44
CA ILE A 33 4.20 11.72 -4.95
C ILE A 33 4.92 13.08 -4.95
N ARG A 34 4.73 13.88 -5.99
CA ARG A 34 5.27 15.26 -6.03
C ARG A 34 4.71 16.11 -4.88
N ALA A 35 3.42 16.02 -4.63
CA ALA A 35 2.78 16.75 -3.54
C ALA A 35 3.20 16.23 -2.15
N ALA A 36 3.43 14.90 -2.01
CA ALA A 36 3.94 14.29 -0.79
C ALA A 36 5.38 14.74 -0.48
N ALA A 37 6.24 14.83 -1.50
CA ALA A 37 7.60 15.36 -1.34
C ALA A 37 7.57 16.83 -0.89
N ALA A 38 6.74 17.67 -1.52
CA ALA A 38 6.56 19.06 -1.14
C ALA A 38 5.98 19.24 0.29
N ALA A 39 5.23 18.25 0.79
CA ALA A 39 4.69 18.22 2.15
C ALA A 39 5.66 17.62 3.19
N GLY A 40 6.88 17.21 2.79
CA GLY A 40 7.86 16.59 3.68
C GLY A 40 7.47 15.18 4.15
N LEU A 41 6.76 14.43 3.29
CA LEU A 41 6.33 13.04 3.57
C LEU A 41 7.20 12.00 2.84
N ILE A 42 8.28 12.42 2.21
CA ILE A 42 9.24 11.55 1.53
C ILE A 42 10.63 11.90 2.03
N GLU A 43 11.33 10.91 2.55
CA GLU A 43 12.72 11.01 3.02
C GLU A 43 13.48 9.75 2.63
N SER A 44 14.80 9.86 2.46
CA SER A 44 15.67 8.72 2.10
C SER A 44 15.71 7.66 3.21
N ARG A 45 15.65 8.08 4.48
CA ARG A 45 15.71 7.21 5.67
C ARG A 45 14.63 7.56 6.69
N PRO A 46 13.36 7.41 6.32
CA PRO A 46 12.29 7.75 7.22
C PRO A 46 12.21 6.76 8.38
N ASP A 47 11.76 7.23 9.53
CA ASP A 47 11.18 6.34 10.53
C ASP A 47 9.99 5.60 9.89
N LEU A 48 10.06 4.26 9.86
CA LEU A 48 9.03 3.46 9.21
C LEU A 48 7.66 3.67 9.88
N LEU A 49 7.61 3.89 11.19
CA LEU A 49 6.34 4.18 11.89
C LEU A 49 5.80 5.57 11.50
N ALA A 50 6.65 6.58 11.29
CA ALA A 50 6.21 7.87 10.73
C ALA A 50 5.60 7.70 9.34
N THR A 51 6.24 6.88 8.48
CA THR A 51 5.70 6.56 7.15
C THR A 51 4.37 5.82 7.24
N VAL A 52 4.24 4.85 8.17
CA VAL A 52 3.00 4.09 8.40
C VAL A 52 1.85 5.01 8.79
N VAL A 53 2.04 5.91 9.75
CA VAL A 53 0.95 6.82 10.16
C VAL A 53 0.60 7.85 9.08
N ALA A 54 1.57 8.27 8.27
CA ALA A 54 1.30 9.13 7.11
C ALA A 54 0.52 8.41 6.01
N VAL A 55 0.90 7.17 5.67
CA VAL A 55 0.18 6.33 4.69
C VAL A 55 -1.24 6.06 5.15
N GLU A 56 -1.45 5.70 6.42
CA GLU A 56 -2.79 5.49 7.00
C GLU A 56 -3.64 6.75 6.87
N ALA A 57 -3.09 7.91 7.28
CA ALA A 57 -3.77 9.20 7.22
C ALA A 57 -4.12 9.62 5.78
N LEU A 58 -3.19 9.42 4.84
CA LEU A 58 -3.42 9.74 3.43
C LEU A 58 -4.45 8.79 2.80
N ALA A 59 -4.39 7.49 3.11
CA ALA A 59 -5.36 6.49 2.62
C ALA A 59 -6.76 6.69 3.20
N TYR A 60 -6.89 7.27 4.38
CA TYR A 60 -8.18 7.69 4.95
C TYR A 60 -8.85 8.76 4.08
N GLU A 61 -8.09 9.70 3.52
CA GLU A 61 -8.61 10.75 2.65
C GLU A 61 -8.77 10.25 1.20
N SER A 62 -7.79 9.49 0.69
CA SER A 62 -7.76 8.92 -0.65
C SER A 62 -7.03 7.59 -0.69
N SER A 63 -7.74 6.50 -1.00
CA SER A 63 -7.18 5.15 -1.13
C SER A 63 -6.01 5.13 -2.12
N ALA A 64 -6.20 5.71 -3.30
CA ALA A 64 -5.21 5.76 -4.36
C ALA A 64 -3.94 6.52 -3.93
N ALA A 65 -4.10 7.63 -3.22
CA ALA A 65 -2.98 8.42 -2.73
C ALA A 65 -2.19 7.66 -1.65
N GLY A 66 -2.87 7.02 -0.70
CA GLY A 66 -2.23 6.21 0.33
C GLY A 66 -1.45 5.03 -0.25
N VAL A 67 -2.03 4.31 -1.22
CA VAL A 67 -1.34 3.21 -1.91
C VAL A 67 -0.15 3.72 -2.72
N SER A 68 -0.26 4.84 -3.43
CA SER A 68 0.84 5.45 -4.17
C SER A 68 2.01 5.79 -3.25
N LEU A 69 1.75 6.43 -2.10
CA LEU A 69 2.77 6.75 -1.11
C LEU A 69 3.40 5.49 -0.51
N ALA A 70 2.59 4.47 -0.19
CA ALA A 70 3.06 3.19 0.36
C ALA A 70 4.06 2.50 -0.56
N LEU A 71 3.73 2.39 -1.85
CA LEU A 71 4.57 1.74 -2.84
C LEU A 71 5.84 2.55 -3.11
N HIS A 72 5.72 3.86 -3.30
CA HIS A 72 6.86 4.75 -3.52
C HIS A 72 7.83 4.73 -2.33
N ALA A 73 7.35 4.89 -1.10
CA ALA A 73 8.19 4.87 0.10
C ALA A 73 8.87 3.51 0.32
N GLY A 74 8.20 2.41 -0.06
CA GLY A 74 8.79 1.07 -0.04
C GLY A 74 9.98 0.93 -0.98
N VAL A 75 9.88 1.50 -2.19
CA VAL A 75 10.94 1.51 -3.20
C VAL A 75 12.08 2.45 -2.81
N THR A 76 11.77 3.68 -2.42
CA THR A 76 12.75 4.71 -2.04
C THR A 76 13.66 4.22 -0.92
N ALA A 77 13.07 3.71 0.17
CA ALA A 77 13.84 3.19 1.29
C ALA A 77 14.68 1.94 0.96
N GLY A 78 14.24 1.13 0.00
CA GLY A 78 14.99 -0.04 -0.45
C GLY A 78 16.12 0.29 -1.42
N LEU A 79 16.09 1.45 -2.06
CA LEU A 79 17.12 1.95 -2.99
C LEU A 79 18.02 3.02 -2.35
N ASP A 80 17.88 3.26 -1.05
CA ASP A 80 18.65 4.26 -0.31
C ASP A 80 20.16 4.10 -0.54
N GLY A 81 20.84 5.25 -0.66
CA GLY A 81 22.26 5.32 -0.92
C GLY A 81 22.66 5.07 -2.39
N ASN A 82 21.74 4.71 -3.28
CA ASN A 82 22.03 4.56 -4.69
C ASN A 82 21.78 5.90 -5.42
N ARG A 83 22.87 6.62 -5.70
CA ARG A 83 22.83 7.94 -6.35
C ARG A 83 22.11 7.98 -7.71
N ARG A 84 21.93 6.82 -8.37
CA ARG A 84 21.19 6.72 -9.64
C ARG A 84 19.70 6.97 -9.48
N PHE A 85 19.18 6.89 -8.26
CA PHE A 85 17.76 7.00 -7.95
C PHE A 85 17.45 8.15 -6.97
N ALA A 86 18.34 9.14 -6.88
CA ALA A 86 18.16 10.31 -5.99
C ALA A 86 16.87 11.11 -6.29
N ASP A 87 16.37 11.04 -7.53
CA ASP A 87 15.15 11.75 -7.96
C ASP A 87 13.86 11.13 -7.36
N LEU A 88 13.96 9.94 -6.71
CA LEU A 88 12.87 9.38 -5.92
C LEU A 88 12.58 10.26 -4.69
N ASP A 89 13.62 10.75 -4.01
CA ASP A 89 13.46 11.56 -2.79
C ASP A 89 12.83 12.93 -3.09
N SER A 90 13.05 13.47 -4.30
CA SER A 90 12.44 14.74 -4.73
C SER A 90 10.98 14.58 -5.17
N GLY A 91 10.51 13.35 -5.41
CA GLY A 91 9.19 13.06 -5.96
C GLY A 91 9.05 13.35 -7.46
N GLU A 92 10.14 13.66 -8.18
CA GLU A 92 10.12 13.82 -9.63
C GLU A 92 9.97 12.48 -10.35
N VAL A 93 10.47 11.42 -9.72
CA VAL A 93 10.38 10.04 -10.21
C VAL A 93 9.55 9.22 -9.24
N VAL A 94 8.66 8.40 -9.76
CA VAL A 94 7.77 7.56 -8.95
C VAL A 94 8.34 6.16 -8.77
N GLY A 95 8.42 5.70 -7.52
CA GLY A 95 8.77 4.32 -7.21
C GLY A 95 7.62 3.37 -7.49
N ALA A 96 7.88 2.30 -8.24
CA ALA A 96 6.94 1.24 -8.59
C ALA A 96 7.48 -0.13 -8.20
N ILE A 97 6.61 -1.12 -8.05
CA ILE A 97 7.01 -2.46 -7.62
C ILE A 97 6.26 -3.55 -8.38
N ALA A 98 6.99 -4.64 -8.70
CA ALA A 98 6.43 -5.91 -9.17
C ALA A 98 7.37 -7.06 -8.74
N LEU A 99 7.14 -7.59 -7.55
CA LEU A 99 7.95 -8.67 -6.97
C LEU A 99 7.20 -10.02 -7.01
N SER A 100 6.51 -10.31 -8.12
CA SER A 100 5.90 -11.62 -8.37
C SER A 100 6.97 -12.69 -8.59
N SER A 101 6.64 -13.93 -8.31
CA SER A 101 7.41 -15.09 -8.73
C SER A 101 7.02 -15.59 -10.14
N ASP A 102 5.86 -15.15 -10.63
CA ASP A 102 5.32 -15.49 -11.94
C ASP A 102 5.62 -14.36 -12.93
N ASP A 103 5.86 -14.68 -14.19
CA ASP A 103 6.24 -13.69 -15.23
C ASP A 103 7.44 -12.83 -14.78
N VAL A 104 8.56 -13.48 -14.52
CA VAL A 104 9.77 -12.84 -14.02
C VAL A 104 10.76 -12.65 -15.16
N PRO A 105 11.22 -11.42 -15.44
CA PRO A 105 12.25 -11.18 -16.43
C PRO A 105 13.56 -11.90 -16.08
N VAL A 106 14.33 -12.22 -17.10
CA VAL A 106 15.58 -12.98 -16.99
C VAL A 106 16.76 -12.07 -17.32
N GLU A 107 17.81 -12.16 -16.49
CA GLU A 107 19.09 -11.51 -16.74
C GLU A 107 19.91 -12.36 -17.74
N GLN A 108 20.37 -11.71 -18.80
CA GLN A 108 21.28 -12.28 -19.79
C GLN A 108 22.29 -11.20 -20.24
N ASP A 109 23.58 -11.52 -20.15
CA ASP A 109 24.69 -10.64 -20.59
C ASP A 109 24.62 -9.22 -19.99
N GLY A 110 24.22 -9.09 -18.71
CA GLY A 110 24.08 -7.82 -18.02
C GLY A 110 22.90 -6.97 -18.48
N ARG A 111 21.92 -7.57 -19.12
CA ARG A 111 20.69 -6.96 -19.59
C ARG A 111 19.49 -7.77 -19.11
N LEU A 112 18.33 -7.08 -19.00
CA LEU A 112 17.11 -7.68 -18.55
C LEU A 112 16.11 -7.83 -19.71
N SER A 113 15.59 -9.06 -19.90
CA SER A 113 14.62 -9.36 -20.95
C SER A 113 13.47 -10.18 -20.41
N GLY A 114 12.27 -10.01 -20.98
CA GLY A 114 11.06 -10.70 -20.61
C GLY A 114 9.95 -9.76 -20.20
N ARG A 115 9.03 -10.23 -19.35
CA ARG A 115 7.86 -9.48 -18.91
C ARG A 115 7.83 -9.40 -17.37
N ALA A 116 7.53 -8.23 -16.86
CA ALA A 116 7.15 -8.02 -15.47
C ALA A 116 5.66 -7.68 -15.42
N ALA A 117 4.87 -8.50 -14.74
CA ALA A 117 3.43 -8.33 -14.65
C ALA A 117 3.04 -7.45 -13.45
N TRP A 118 1.97 -6.67 -13.59
CA TRP A 118 1.35 -5.87 -12.53
C TRP A 118 2.29 -4.88 -11.84
N VAL A 119 3.11 -4.22 -12.62
CA VAL A 119 3.93 -3.10 -12.15
C VAL A 119 3.01 -1.98 -11.67
N THR A 120 3.18 -1.55 -10.43
CA THR A 120 2.29 -0.59 -9.78
C THR A 120 3.08 0.38 -8.89
N PRO A 121 2.83 1.69 -8.96
CA PRO A 121 2.12 2.38 -10.04
C PRO A 121 2.94 2.42 -11.34
N LEU A 122 2.27 2.34 -12.46
CA LEU A 122 2.90 2.49 -13.77
C LEU A 122 2.83 3.98 -14.17
N THR A 123 4.00 4.60 -14.36
CA THR A 123 4.11 6.02 -14.70
C THR A 123 5.16 6.23 -15.79
N PRO A 124 5.02 7.27 -16.65
CA PRO A 124 6.01 7.54 -17.69
C PRO A 124 7.43 7.79 -17.14
N LEU A 125 7.54 8.45 -15.97
CA LEU A 125 8.78 8.69 -15.26
C LEU A 125 8.75 7.92 -13.94
N GLY A 126 9.24 6.69 -13.97
CA GLY A 126 9.24 5.82 -12.81
C GLY A 126 10.49 4.96 -12.73
N VAL A 127 10.76 4.48 -11.52
CA VAL A 127 11.73 3.40 -11.24
C VAL A 127 10.97 2.23 -10.65
N ALA A 128 10.97 1.11 -11.34
CA ALA A 128 10.34 -0.11 -10.89
C ALA A 128 11.36 -1.05 -10.25
N VAL A 129 11.05 -1.55 -9.04
CA VAL A 129 11.75 -2.68 -8.44
C VAL A 129 11.00 -3.94 -8.84
N LEU A 130 11.67 -4.75 -9.66
CA LEU A 130 11.12 -5.98 -10.26
C LEU A 130 11.80 -7.19 -9.66
N GLY A 131 11.05 -8.29 -9.52
CA GLY A 131 11.68 -9.60 -9.40
C GLY A 131 12.41 -9.94 -10.69
N MET A 132 13.62 -10.48 -10.62
CA MET A 132 14.33 -11.00 -11.78
C MET A 132 14.95 -12.36 -11.49
N ARG A 133 15.09 -13.18 -12.51
CA ARG A 133 15.83 -14.44 -12.43
C ARG A 133 17.27 -14.20 -12.90
N SER A 134 18.23 -14.52 -12.04
CA SER A 134 19.65 -14.50 -12.36
C SER A 134 20.25 -15.85 -11.95
N GLY A 135 20.70 -16.65 -12.92
CA GLY A 135 20.99 -18.06 -12.69
C GLY A 135 19.77 -18.81 -12.14
N ASP A 136 19.97 -19.60 -11.08
CA ASP A 136 18.90 -20.38 -10.43
C ASP A 136 18.13 -19.58 -9.35
N GLY A 137 18.50 -18.31 -9.10
CA GLY A 137 17.96 -17.50 -8.02
C GLY A 137 16.96 -16.43 -8.46
N LEU A 138 16.07 -16.05 -7.52
CA LEU A 138 15.22 -14.88 -7.63
C LEU A 138 15.82 -13.73 -6.82
N THR A 139 16.01 -12.58 -7.47
CA THR A 139 16.55 -11.36 -6.86
C THR A 139 15.78 -10.14 -7.34
N ALA A 140 16.07 -8.97 -6.80
CA ALA A 140 15.44 -7.72 -7.21
C ALA A 140 16.34 -6.92 -8.15
N ALA A 141 15.73 -6.32 -9.17
CA ALA A 141 16.35 -5.36 -10.07
C ALA A 141 15.57 -4.04 -10.08
N ALA A 142 16.28 -2.92 -10.06
CA ALA A 142 15.69 -1.61 -10.31
C ALA A 142 15.87 -1.23 -11.78
N VAL A 143 14.76 -0.87 -12.42
CA VAL A 143 14.68 -0.52 -13.84
C VAL A 143 14.00 0.83 -13.98
N SER A 144 14.61 1.74 -14.74
CA SER A 144 13.96 2.99 -15.11
C SER A 144 12.92 2.72 -16.19
N LEU A 145 11.68 3.16 -15.97
CA LEU A 145 10.54 2.85 -16.85
C LEU A 145 10.59 3.59 -18.20
N ASN A 146 11.47 4.59 -18.35
CA ASN A 146 11.74 5.29 -19.58
C ASN A 146 13.08 4.89 -20.26
N ALA A 147 13.73 3.82 -19.76
CA ALA A 147 14.98 3.34 -20.32
C ALA A 147 14.80 2.69 -21.71
N PRO A 148 15.85 2.69 -22.57
CA PRO A 148 15.82 1.92 -23.81
C PRO A 148 15.53 0.44 -23.56
N GLY A 149 14.69 -0.16 -24.40
CA GLY A 149 14.28 -1.57 -24.26
C GLY A 149 13.20 -1.78 -23.19
N VAL A 150 12.57 -0.71 -22.69
CA VAL A 150 11.43 -0.79 -21.77
C VAL A 150 10.17 -0.32 -22.49
N MET A 151 9.14 -1.16 -22.53
CA MET A 151 7.81 -0.82 -23.05
C MET A 151 6.77 -1.04 -21.97
N GLN A 152 5.92 -0.04 -21.75
CA GLN A 152 4.85 -0.07 -20.77
C GLN A 152 3.53 -0.45 -21.43
N GLU A 153 2.80 -1.39 -20.82
CA GLU A 153 1.47 -1.82 -21.23
C GLU A 153 0.48 -1.56 -20.09
N PRO A 154 -0.14 -0.37 -20.02
CA PRO A 154 -1.11 -0.06 -18.97
C PRO A 154 -2.35 -0.95 -19.09
N VAL A 155 -2.96 -1.25 -17.95
CA VAL A 155 -4.20 -2.03 -17.82
C VAL A 155 -5.23 -1.17 -17.11
N ASP A 156 -6.42 -1.04 -17.70
CA ASP A 156 -7.54 -0.38 -17.05
C ASP A 156 -8.06 -1.24 -15.90
N THR A 157 -8.17 -0.63 -14.72
CA THR A 157 -8.63 -1.30 -13.50
C THR A 157 -9.85 -0.59 -12.92
N ALA A 158 -10.74 -1.35 -12.28
CA ALA A 158 -11.96 -0.83 -11.67
C ALA A 158 -11.73 -0.17 -10.30
N ALA A 159 -10.53 -0.29 -9.73
CA ALA A 159 -10.22 0.17 -8.37
C ALA A 159 -8.98 1.08 -8.37
N LEU A 160 -8.79 1.83 -7.30
CA LEU A 160 -7.66 2.74 -7.08
C LEU A 160 -7.51 3.77 -8.22
N GLY A 161 -8.58 4.49 -8.52
CA GLY A 161 -8.56 5.54 -9.55
C GLY A 161 -7.37 6.50 -9.39
N GLY A 162 -6.62 6.74 -10.47
CA GLY A 162 -5.37 7.51 -10.45
C GLY A 162 -4.10 6.67 -10.25
N VAL A 163 -4.22 5.41 -9.83
CA VAL A 163 -3.10 4.45 -9.77
C VAL A 163 -3.18 3.53 -10.98
N VAL A 164 -2.40 3.82 -12.01
CA VAL A 164 -2.30 2.95 -13.18
C VAL A 164 -1.49 1.72 -12.81
N CYS A 165 -2.02 0.54 -13.10
CA CYS A 165 -1.30 -0.74 -13.06
C CYS A 165 -1.02 -1.21 -14.49
N GLY A 166 -0.03 -2.07 -14.69
CA GLY A 166 0.22 -2.61 -16.01
C GLY A 166 1.34 -3.61 -16.07
N HIS A 167 1.74 -3.92 -17.29
CA HIS A 167 2.86 -4.80 -17.55
C HIS A 167 4.03 -4.00 -18.14
N VAL A 168 5.22 -4.51 -17.91
CA VAL A 168 6.44 -3.94 -18.50
C VAL A 168 7.12 -5.04 -19.30
N LEU A 169 7.29 -4.79 -20.60
CA LEU A 169 8.08 -5.65 -21.49
C LEU A 169 9.50 -5.10 -21.55
N LEU A 170 10.45 -5.99 -21.42
CA LEU A 170 11.88 -5.70 -21.37
C LEU A 170 12.58 -6.42 -22.51
N ASP A 171 13.30 -5.66 -23.34
CA ASP A 171 14.09 -6.15 -24.44
C ASP A 171 15.52 -5.60 -24.32
N GLY A 172 16.38 -6.35 -23.65
CA GLY A 172 17.75 -5.92 -23.38
C GLY A 172 17.83 -4.64 -22.53
N ALA A 173 16.90 -4.42 -21.60
CA ALA A 173 16.82 -3.23 -20.79
C ALA A 173 17.98 -3.12 -19.80
N PRO A 174 18.55 -1.91 -19.57
CA PRO A 174 19.53 -1.69 -18.50
C PRO A 174 18.83 -1.77 -17.13
N PHE A 175 19.52 -2.34 -16.16
CA PHE A 175 19.04 -2.45 -14.80
C PHE A 175 20.16 -2.23 -13.76
N VAL A 176 19.77 -2.10 -12.52
CA VAL A 176 20.66 -2.13 -11.36
C VAL A 176 20.24 -3.29 -10.47
N ALA A 177 21.15 -4.23 -10.22
CA ALA A 177 20.89 -5.29 -9.25
C ALA A 177 20.79 -4.68 -7.84
N VAL A 178 19.73 -5.03 -7.11
CA VAL A 178 19.43 -4.43 -5.81
C VAL A 178 19.65 -5.43 -4.68
N GLY A 179 19.52 -6.72 -4.95
CA GLY A 179 19.72 -7.79 -3.96
C GLY A 179 18.43 -8.56 -3.65
N PRO A 180 18.30 -9.11 -2.43
CA PRO A 180 17.17 -9.95 -2.07
C PRO A 180 15.83 -9.20 -2.17
N THR A 181 14.78 -9.89 -2.62
CA THR A 181 13.42 -9.31 -2.73
C THR A 181 12.75 -9.11 -1.35
N MET A 182 13.16 -9.89 -0.35
CA MET A 182 12.50 -9.98 0.96
C MET A 182 12.42 -8.66 1.74
N PRO A 183 13.49 -7.84 1.85
CA PRO A 183 13.42 -6.57 2.57
C PRO A 183 12.41 -5.59 1.96
N PHE A 184 12.33 -5.54 0.62
CA PHE A 184 11.32 -4.74 -0.08
C PHE A 184 9.92 -5.26 0.22
N MET A 185 9.72 -6.58 0.12
CA MET A 185 8.43 -7.21 0.33
C MET A 185 7.92 -6.96 1.77
N SER A 186 8.77 -7.11 2.77
CA SER A 186 8.40 -6.88 4.17
C SER A 186 7.97 -5.44 4.40
N ARG A 187 8.73 -4.47 3.90
CA ARG A 187 8.40 -3.05 4.02
C ARG A 187 7.11 -2.69 3.31
N VAL A 188 6.93 -3.13 2.07
CA VAL A 188 5.72 -2.86 1.28
C VAL A 188 4.49 -3.49 1.93
N ARG A 189 4.60 -4.69 2.51
CA ARG A 189 3.49 -5.33 3.25
C ARG A 189 3.04 -4.48 4.44
N ILE A 190 3.97 -3.94 5.23
CA ILE A 190 3.66 -3.07 6.37
C ILE A 190 2.97 -1.78 5.89
N LEU A 191 3.48 -1.15 4.83
CA LEU A 191 2.92 0.08 4.30
C LEU A 191 1.55 -0.12 3.64
N LEU A 192 1.32 -1.25 2.96
CA LEU A 192 0.00 -1.59 2.44
C LEU A 192 -1.00 -1.96 3.55
N ALA A 193 -0.53 -2.53 4.68
CA ALA A 193 -1.35 -2.70 5.87
C ALA A 193 -1.85 -1.34 6.38
N ALA A 194 -0.97 -0.35 6.47
CA ALA A 194 -1.34 1.01 6.86
C ALA A 194 -2.35 1.66 5.90
N ALA A 195 -2.17 1.48 4.58
CA ALA A 195 -3.15 1.96 3.59
C ALA A 195 -4.52 1.30 3.80
N GLY A 196 -4.55 -0.01 4.05
CA GLY A 196 -5.79 -0.72 4.40
C GLY A 196 -6.47 -0.14 5.63
N LEU A 197 -5.72 0.08 6.70
CA LEU A 197 -6.26 0.66 7.94
C LEU A 197 -6.88 2.03 7.70
N GLY A 198 -6.26 2.89 6.92
CA GLY A 198 -6.83 4.19 6.54
C GLY A 198 -8.18 4.05 5.82
N MET A 199 -8.26 3.15 4.85
CA MET A 199 -9.52 2.83 4.15
C MET A 199 -10.60 2.29 5.10
N GLY A 200 -10.22 1.36 6.00
CA GLY A 200 -11.14 0.78 6.99
C GLY A 200 -11.68 1.82 7.97
N ARG A 201 -10.81 2.70 8.47
CA ARG A 201 -11.22 3.81 9.35
C ARG A 201 -12.12 4.81 8.63
N ARG A 202 -11.89 5.06 7.35
CA ARG A 202 -12.81 5.89 6.56
C ARG A 202 -14.18 5.22 6.44
N ALA A 203 -14.24 3.93 6.15
CA ALA A 203 -15.51 3.20 6.09
C ALA A 203 -16.25 3.23 7.44
N LEU A 204 -15.55 2.99 8.55
CA LEU A 204 -16.11 3.09 9.89
C LEU A 204 -16.66 4.50 10.18
N ARG A 205 -15.94 5.55 9.77
CA ARG A 205 -16.40 6.94 9.94
C ARG A 205 -17.71 7.21 9.19
N GLU A 206 -17.82 6.74 7.94
CA GLU A 206 -19.04 6.90 7.15
C GLU A 206 -20.23 6.15 7.78
N ALA A 207 -19.99 4.93 8.29
CA ALA A 207 -21.01 4.16 9.01
C ALA A 207 -21.46 4.87 10.29
N LEU A 208 -20.53 5.47 11.06
CA LEU A 208 -20.84 6.27 12.24
C LEU A 208 -21.70 7.49 11.91
N VAL A 209 -21.38 8.19 10.82
CA VAL A 209 -22.18 9.35 10.35
C VAL A 209 -23.58 8.91 9.97
N ALA A 210 -23.71 7.81 9.22
CA ALA A 210 -25.01 7.26 8.82
C ALA A 210 -25.84 6.85 10.04
N ALA A 211 -25.24 6.14 11.02
CA ALA A 211 -25.89 5.72 12.24
C ALA A 211 -26.44 6.91 13.05
N HIS A 212 -25.70 8.02 13.13
CA HIS A 212 -26.16 9.26 13.79
C HIS A 212 -27.27 9.98 13.02
N GLY A 213 -27.20 10.00 11.69
CA GLY A 213 -28.20 10.67 10.85
C GLY A 213 -29.59 10.02 10.89
N HIS A 214 -29.68 8.73 11.19
CA HIS A 214 -30.93 7.99 11.31
C HIS A 214 -31.59 8.10 12.70
N THR A 215 -31.10 8.97 13.58
CA THR A 215 -31.57 9.11 14.98
C THR A 215 -33.02 9.55 15.16
N GLY A 216 -33.76 9.91 14.08
CA GLY A 216 -35.21 10.14 14.15
C GLY A 216 -36.03 8.87 14.42
N HIS A 217 -35.52 7.68 14.11
CA HIS A 217 -36.06 6.36 14.39
C HIS A 217 -34.99 5.30 14.72
N GLY A 218 -33.82 5.74 15.19
CA GLY A 218 -32.97 4.92 16.06
C GLY A 218 -32.11 3.83 15.46
N ALA A 219 -31.67 3.87 14.20
CA ALA A 219 -30.70 2.87 13.73
C ALA A 219 -29.39 2.87 14.54
N GLY A 220 -28.89 4.04 14.97
CA GLY A 220 -27.73 4.15 15.85
C GLY A 220 -27.97 3.65 17.29
N GLY A 221 -29.23 3.51 17.72
CA GLY A 221 -29.65 2.94 19.00
C GLY A 221 -29.91 1.44 18.95
N GLU A 222 -29.98 0.84 17.78
CA GLU A 222 -30.19 -0.59 17.64
C GLU A 222 -28.93 -1.37 18.04
N GLN A 223 -29.10 -2.36 18.91
CA GLN A 223 -28.02 -3.19 19.41
C GLN A 223 -27.20 -3.84 18.28
N THR A 224 -27.86 -4.22 17.19
CA THR A 224 -27.21 -4.81 16.01
C THR A 224 -26.23 -3.83 15.36
N VAL A 225 -26.62 -2.57 15.15
CA VAL A 225 -25.75 -1.54 14.57
C VAL A 225 -24.57 -1.21 15.48
N GLN A 226 -24.83 -1.10 16.80
CA GLN A 226 -23.77 -0.91 17.79
C GLN A 226 -22.75 -2.06 17.76
N GLY A 227 -23.22 -3.31 17.65
CA GLY A 227 -22.35 -4.49 17.52
C GLY A 227 -21.47 -4.43 16.27
N LEU A 228 -22.04 -4.11 15.10
CA LEU A 228 -21.29 -3.99 13.84
C LEU A 228 -20.18 -2.92 13.92
N LEU A 229 -20.49 -1.77 14.52
CA LEU A 229 -19.53 -0.68 14.68
C LEU A 229 -18.43 -1.02 15.71
N ALA A 230 -18.79 -1.65 16.82
CA ALA A 230 -17.84 -2.08 17.85
C ALA A 230 -16.88 -3.14 17.33
N ASP A 231 -17.37 -4.13 16.58
CA ASP A 231 -16.54 -5.16 15.94
C ASP A 231 -15.56 -4.54 14.93
N ALA A 232 -16.04 -3.62 14.08
CA ALA A 232 -15.20 -2.95 13.10
C ALA A 232 -14.09 -2.14 13.78
N ALA A 233 -14.40 -1.37 14.82
CA ALA A 233 -13.43 -0.59 15.58
C ALA A 233 -12.37 -1.51 16.23
N THR A 234 -12.82 -2.57 16.90
CA THR A 234 -11.94 -3.51 17.62
C THR A 234 -10.98 -4.22 16.68
N GLU A 235 -11.47 -4.71 15.54
CA GLU A 235 -10.63 -5.41 14.55
C GLU A 235 -9.61 -4.48 13.88
N LEU A 236 -10.00 -3.25 13.56
CA LEU A 236 -9.09 -2.25 12.98
C LEU A 236 -8.00 -1.85 13.99
N ASP A 237 -8.35 -1.65 15.26
CA ASP A 237 -7.37 -1.30 16.30
C ASP A 237 -6.39 -2.44 16.58
N ALA A 238 -6.88 -3.69 16.62
CA ALA A 238 -6.01 -4.85 16.74
C ALA A 238 -5.03 -4.98 15.57
N ALA A 239 -5.49 -4.77 14.34
CA ALA A 239 -4.66 -4.80 13.14
C ALA A 239 -3.66 -3.62 13.09
N MET A 240 -4.05 -2.44 13.58
CA MET A 240 -3.15 -1.29 13.73
C MET A 240 -1.98 -1.62 14.68
N LEU A 241 -2.26 -2.20 15.83
CA LEU A 241 -1.21 -2.58 16.79
C LEU A 241 -0.22 -3.59 16.21
N LEU A 242 -0.68 -4.56 15.42
CA LEU A 242 0.20 -5.49 14.69
C LEU A 242 1.05 -4.76 13.66
N THR A 243 0.46 -3.80 12.93
CA THR A 243 1.17 -2.99 11.92
C THR A 243 2.23 -2.10 12.56
N TRP A 244 1.91 -1.43 13.66
CA TRP A 244 2.86 -0.59 14.41
C TRP A 244 3.98 -1.42 15.03
N LYS A 245 3.66 -2.59 15.58
CA LYS A 245 4.68 -3.52 16.08
C LYS A 245 5.69 -3.89 15.00
N ALA A 246 5.20 -4.27 13.81
CA ALA A 246 6.05 -4.63 12.68
C ALA A 246 6.89 -3.43 12.19
N ALA A 247 6.32 -2.21 12.17
CA ALA A 247 7.01 -1.00 11.77
C ALA A 247 8.09 -0.54 12.76
N ALA A 248 7.86 -0.75 14.06
CA ALA A 248 8.80 -0.38 15.12
C ALA A 248 9.92 -1.42 15.36
N ALA A 249 9.91 -2.54 14.64
CA ALA A 249 10.94 -3.56 14.77
C ALA A 249 12.29 -3.07 14.25
N ARG A 250 13.40 -3.44 14.93
CA ARG A 250 14.75 -3.10 14.48
C ARG A 250 15.11 -3.76 13.16
N GLU A 251 14.66 -4.99 12.99
CA GLU A 251 14.84 -5.79 11.78
C GLU A 251 13.45 -6.22 11.28
N LEU A 252 13.22 -6.06 9.99
CA LEU A 252 11.93 -6.41 9.40
C LEU A 252 11.83 -7.93 9.23
N SER A 253 10.89 -8.55 9.93
CA SER A 253 10.52 -9.94 9.74
C SER A 253 9.46 -10.05 8.64
N LEU A 254 9.63 -11.03 7.74
CA LEU A 254 8.63 -11.32 6.72
C LEU A 254 7.32 -11.82 7.33
N ALA A 255 7.39 -12.63 8.38
CA ALA A 255 6.21 -13.17 9.07
C ALA A 255 5.46 -12.04 9.78
N GLU A 256 6.13 -11.16 10.53
CA GLU A 256 5.48 -10.03 11.19
C GLU A 256 4.86 -9.05 10.18
N ALA A 257 5.55 -8.74 9.09
CA ALA A 257 5.00 -7.95 7.99
C ALA A 257 3.79 -8.63 7.33
N SER A 258 3.81 -9.94 7.18
CA SER A 258 2.70 -10.73 6.65
C SER A 258 1.51 -10.77 7.60
N MET A 259 1.75 -10.92 8.92
CA MET A 259 0.70 -10.84 9.95
C MET A 259 0.02 -9.46 9.92
N ALA A 260 0.81 -8.39 9.87
CA ALA A 260 0.28 -7.03 9.81
C ALA A 260 -0.61 -6.82 8.58
N LYS A 261 -0.11 -7.20 7.39
CA LYS A 261 -0.88 -7.08 6.16
C LYS A 261 -2.13 -7.96 6.15
N LEU A 262 -2.02 -9.21 6.57
CA LEU A 262 -3.15 -10.14 6.64
C LEU A 262 -4.25 -9.59 7.54
N ALA A 263 -3.90 -9.22 8.77
CA ALA A 263 -4.84 -8.69 9.75
C ALA A 263 -5.51 -7.39 9.26
N ALA A 264 -4.71 -6.44 8.74
CA ALA A 264 -5.21 -5.16 8.24
C ALA A 264 -6.13 -5.33 7.03
N THR A 265 -5.76 -6.17 6.05
CA THR A 265 -6.57 -6.42 4.87
C THR A 265 -7.91 -7.04 5.22
N GLU A 266 -7.93 -8.08 6.05
CA GLU A 266 -9.17 -8.76 6.46
C GLU A 266 -10.05 -7.86 7.34
N ALA A 267 -9.47 -7.13 8.30
CA ALA A 267 -10.21 -6.19 9.14
C ALA A 267 -10.85 -5.08 8.30
N THR A 268 -10.10 -4.53 7.35
CA THR A 268 -10.60 -3.48 6.45
C THR A 268 -11.76 -3.96 5.60
N GLN A 269 -11.69 -5.15 5.01
CA GLN A 269 -12.78 -5.72 4.22
C GLN A 269 -14.04 -5.92 5.05
N ARG A 270 -13.89 -6.46 6.27
CA ARG A 270 -15.02 -6.62 7.18
C ARG A 270 -15.60 -5.28 7.62
N ALA A 271 -14.75 -4.27 7.87
CA ALA A 271 -15.20 -2.92 8.21
C ALA A 271 -16.01 -2.28 7.06
N VAL A 272 -15.55 -2.40 5.81
CA VAL A 272 -16.29 -1.91 4.63
C VAL A 272 -17.62 -2.66 4.45
N ALA A 273 -17.64 -3.98 4.60
CA ALA A 273 -18.87 -4.77 4.52
C ALA A 273 -19.89 -4.37 5.60
N ARG A 274 -19.44 -4.17 6.84
CA ARG A 274 -20.29 -3.68 7.94
C ARG A 274 -20.78 -2.26 7.69
N ALA A 275 -19.89 -1.38 7.17
CA ALA A 275 -20.27 -0.01 6.79
C ALA A 275 -21.35 -0.01 5.68
N THR A 276 -21.21 -0.87 4.68
CA THR A 276 -22.25 -1.07 3.65
C THR A 276 -23.60 -1.42 4.26
N GLN A 277 -23.61 -2.31 5.25
CA GLN A 277 -24.83 -2.73 5.93
C GLN A 277 -25.45 -1.59 6.76
N VAL A 278 -24.65 -0.79 7.46
CA VAL A 278 -25.12 0.33 8.28
C VAL A 278 -25.61 1.50 7.41
N VAL A 279 -24.89 1.85 6.34
CA VAL A 279 -25.28 2.91 5.40
C VAL A 279 -26.47 2.50 4.56
N GLY A 280 -26.65 1.20 4.28
CA GLY A 280 -27.77 0.66 3.53
C GLY A 280 -27.67 0.98 2.02
N ALA A 281 -28.83 1.19 1.37
CA ALA A 281 -28.94 1.33 -0.08
C ALA A 281 -28.13 2.50 -0.66
N ASP A 282 -27.93 3.57 0.08
CA ASP A 282 -27.11 4.71 -0.37
C ASP A 282 -25.65 4.33 -0.64
N SER A 283 -25.13 3.28 0.00
CA SER A 283 -23.78 2.76 -0.23
C SER A 283 -23.53 2.25 -1.65
N PHE A 284 -24.59 1.94 -2.41
CA PHE A 284 -24.52 1.46 -3.79
C PHE A 284 -24.63 2.59 -4.83
N ARG A 285 -24.81 3.84 -4.41
CA ARG A 285 -24.87 4.96 -5.35
C ARG A 285 -23.49 5.14 -5.99
N LEU A 286 -23.47 5.26 -7.32
CA LEU A 286 -22.25 5.48 -8.08
C LEU A 286 -21.50 6.72 -7.57
N GLY A 287 -20.24 6.52 -7.22
CA GLY A 287 -19.37 7.54 -6.63
C GLY A 287 -19.52 7.75 -5.12
N HIS A 288 -20.37 6.97 -4.44
CA HIS A 288 -20.40 6.97 -2.99
C HIS A 288 -19.09 6.42 -2.43
N ILE A 289 -18.61 6.97 -1.32
CA ILE A 289 -17.31 6.59 -0.77
C ILE A 289 -17.23 5.10 -0.40
N ILE A 290 -18.31 4.52 0.14
CA ILE A 290 -18.35 3.09 0.52
C ILE A 290 -18.30 2.22 -0.74
N GLU A 291 -18.97 2.59 -1.83
CA GLU A 291 -18.89 1.88 -3.11
C GLU A 291 -17.44 1.81 -3.61
N ARG A 292 -16.74 2.96 -3.63
CA ARG A 292 -15.34 3.02 -4.05
C ARG A 292 -14.43 2.21 -3.12
N LEU A 293 -14.59 2.35 -1.81
CA LEU A 293 -13.82 1.59 -0.83
C LEU A 293 -14.02 0.07 -0.99
N ALA A 294 -15.24 -0.38 -1.32
CA ALA A 294 -15.54 -1.79 -1.55
C ALA A 294 -14.75 -2.39 -2.73
N GLN A 295 -14.45 -1.58 -3.75
CA GLN A 295 -13.59 -1.95 -4.87
C GLN A 295 -12.10 -1.86 -4.48
N ASP A 296 -11.69 -0.74 -3.87
CA ASP A 296 -10.30 -0.46 -3.56
C ASP A 296 -9.68 -1.47 -2.59
N VAL A 297 -10.39 -1.85 -1.53
CA VAL A 297 -9.88 -2.77 -0.51
C VAL A 297 -9.62 -4.18 -1.04
N ARG A 298 -10.31 -4.59 -2.12
CA ARG A 298 -10.09 -5.89 -2.76
C ARG A 298 -8.72 -5.99 -3.41
N THR A 299 -8.16 -4.88 -3.88
CA THR A 299 -6.82 -4.87 -4.47
C THR A 299 -5.75 -5.22 -3.45
N LEU A 300 -5.95 -4.86 -2.18
CA LEU A 300 -5.01 -5.14 -1.11
C LEU A 300 -4.85 -6.65 -0.83
N GLU A 301 -5.84 -7.49 -1.16
CA GLU A 301 -5.70 -8.95 -1.06
C GLU A 301 -4.64 -9.51 -2.01
N LEU A 302 -4.43 -8.83 -3.13
CA LEU A 302 -3.58 -9.30 -4.22
C LEU A 302 -2.18 -8.67 -4.17
N PHE A 303 -2.08 -7.40 -3.80
CA PHE A 303 -0.82 -6.65 -3.79
C PHE A 303 0.16 -7.19 -2.74
N ALA A 304 1.43 -7.34 -3.12
CA ALA A 304 2.53 -7.82 -2.29
C ALA A 304 2.29 -9.21 -1.64
N GLY A 305 1.52 -10.05 -2.29
CA GLY A 305 1.21 -11.41 -1.90
C GLY A 305 -0.26 -11.63 -1.52
N ARG A 306 -0.83 -12.69 -2.10
CA ARG A 306 -2.19 -13.15 -1.80
C ARG A 306 -2.29 -13.62 -0.35
N THR A 307 -3.49 -13.64 0.17
CA THR A 307 -3.82 -14.06 1.55
C THR A 307 -3.22 -15.41 1.93
N GLU A 308 -3.20 -16.38 1.00
CA GLU A 308 -2.61 -17.71 1.20
C GLU A 308 -1.09 -17.64 1.38
N ALA A 309 -0.41 -16.86 0.53
CA ALA A 309 1.04 -16.65 0.62
C ALA A 309 1.45 -15.91 1.91
N LEU A 310 0.60 -15.02 2.43
CA LEU A 310 0.82 -14.37 3.71
C LEU A 310 0.72 -15.38 4.86
N ARG A 311 -0.29 -16.25 4.84
CA ARG A 311 -0.46 -17.32 5.83
C ARG A 311 0.69 -18.31 5.82
N GLU A 312 1.16 -18.69 4.62
CA GLU A 312 2.33 -19.55 4.47
C GLU A 312 3.58 -18.92 5.07
N ALA A 313 3.87 -17.64 4.78
CA ALA A 313 5.01 -16.93 5.36
C ALA A 313 4.96 -16.88 6.89
N VAL A 314 3.77 -16.71 7.48
CA VAL A 314 3.58 -16.76 8.94
C VAL A 314 3.81 -18.17 9.48
N ALA A 315 3.25 -19.19 8.80
CA ALA A 315 3.34 -20.58 9.24
C ALA A 315 4.80 -21.08 9.26
N ILE A 316 5.59 -20.75 8.25
CA ILE A 316 7.01 -21.16 8.15
C ILE A 316 7.81 -20.68 9.37
N GLU A 317 7.57 -19.46 9.86
CA GLU A 317 8.30 -18.93 11.03
C GLU A 317 7.71 -19.42 12.36
N THR A 318 6.40 -19.72 12.40
CA THR A 318 5.70 -20.09 13.63
C THR A 318 5.81 -21.59 13.95
N LEU A 319 5.84 -22.42 12.92
CA LEU A 319 5.95 -23.88 13.11
C LEU A 319 7.39 -24.28 13.40
N PRO A 320 7.64 -25.09 14.41
CA PRO A 320 8.97 -25.64 14.65
C PRO A 320 9.43 -26.42 13.41
N HIS A 321 10.66 -26.16 12.99
CA HIS A 321 11.27 -26.94 11.91
C HIS A 321 11.32 -28.41 12.34
N ALA A 322 10.56 -29.26 11.63
CA ALA A 322 10.58 -30.69 11.80
C ALA A 322 11.88 -31.29 11.20
#